data_95e712a6aa45d67c23e04ec3fec07295
#
_entry.id   95e712a6aa45d67c23e04ec3fec07295
#
_cell.length_a   1.000
_cell.length_b   1.000
_cell.length_c   1.000
_cell.angle_alpha   90.00
_cell.angle_beta   90.00
_cell.angle_gamma   90.00
#
_symmetry.space_group_name_H-M   'P 1'
#
loop_
_entity.id
_entity.type
_entity.pdbx_description
1 polymer ?
#
loop_
_entity_poly.entity_id
_entity_poly.type
_entity_poly.pdbx_seq_one_letter_code
_entity_poly.pdbx_strand_id
1 'polypeptide(L)'
;NMILEKENAKINPGRLIKLITDSQGDIRSMINSAQALVTGFEPNTEKSFESLNIEDGINAFFKSQSLEEARIVLFSLRIDPREKINAFYSSIVTSNLPSDKMSKALEIISKADMLYGKIMKTQNWRLLRYLDSILLSLYEKDSSARYTQYNLSWPLLNRLRWDGAKIKAIANTLSEKLHVSNSTFATFFFP
;
A
#
# COMPACT_ATOMS: atom_id res chain seq x y z
N ASN A 1 27.11 19.35 4.24
CA ASN A 1 28.06 20.44 3.89
C ASN A 1 29.52 19.94 3.78
N MET A 2 30.03 19.13 4.71
CA MET A 2 31.40 18.64 4.72
C MET A 2 31.91 17.98 3.41
N ILE A 3 31.00 17.27 2.67
CA ILE A 3 31.35 16.68 1.37
C ILE A 3 31.47 17.76 0.30
N LEU A 4 30.52 18.69 0.25
CA LEU A 4 30.54 19.82 -0.70
C LEU A 4 31.74 20.73 -0.50
N GLU A 5 32.16 20.94 0.76
CA GLU A 5 33.38 21.72 1.09
C GLU A 5 34.65 21.03 0.61
N LYS A 6 34.74 19.70 0.75
CA LYS A 6 35.88 18.92 0.26
C LYS A 6 36.00 18.91 -1.27
N GLU A 7 34.83 18.92 -1.96
CA GLU A 7 34.77 18.94 -3.41
C GLU A 7 34.74 20.35 -4.01
N ASN A 8 34.93 21.40 -3.18
CA ASN A 8 34.83 22.82 -3.57
C ASN A 8 33.57 23.17 -4.35
N ALA A 9 32.47 22.46 -4.07
CA ALA A 9 31.23 22.60 -4.75
C ALA A 9 30.25 23.48 -3.99
N LYS A 10 29.57 24.39 -4.70
CA LYS A 10 28.54 25.27 -4.12
C LYS A 10 27.19 24.93 -4.66
N ILE A 11 26.26 24.58 -3.79
CA ILE A 11 24.85 24.36 -4.12
C ILE A 11 24.00 25.41 -3.39
N ASN A 12 22.96 25.91 -4.06
CA ASN A 12 22.03 26.83 -3.44
C ASN A 12 21.38 26.16 -2.20
N PRO A 13 21.36 26.82 -1.01
CA PRO A 13 20.82 26.24 0.21
C PRO A 13 19.37 25.70 0.07
N GLY A 14 18.51 26.40 -0.68
CA GLY A 14 17.14 25.95 -0.91
C GLY A 14 17.08 24.67 -1.74
N ARG A 15 17.92 24.52 -2.76
CA ARG A 15 18.04 23.27 -3.54
C ARG A 15 18.62 22.14 -2.71
N LEU A 16 19.55 22.42 -1.82
CA LEU A 16 20.15 21.44 -0.93
C LEU A 16 19.12 20.88 0.06
N ILE A 17 18.31 21.74 0.67
CA ILE A 17 17.22 21.32 1.58
C ILE A 17 16.23 20.43 0.83
N LYS A 18 15.78 20.85 -0.36
CA LYS A 18 14.87 20.05 -1.19
C LYS A 18 15.47 18.67 -1.48
N LEU A 19 16.73 18.60 -1.88
CA LEU A 19 17.44 17.36 -2.19
C LEU A 19 17.52 16.43 -0.97
N ILE A 20 17.75 16.98 0.23
CA ILE A 20 17.78 16.21 1.48
C ILE A 20 16.38 15.65 1.79
N THR A 21 15.35 16.46 1.62
CA THR A 21 13.96 16.05 1.86
C THR A 21 13.53 14.96 0.88
N ASP A 22 13.82 15.14 -0.41
CA ASP A 22 13.43 14.21 -1.48
C ASP A 22 14.16 12.86 -1.38
N SER A 23 15.38 12.84 -0.82
CA SER A 23 16.17 11.61 -0.66
C SER A 23 15.70 10.68 0.46
N GLN A 24 14.81 11.14 1.35
CA GLN A 24 14.20 10.36 2.45
C GLN A 24 15.19 9.48 3.24
N GLY A 25 16.45 9.93 3.36
CA GLY A 25 17.51 9.20 4.07
C GLY A 25 18.38 8.29 3.19
N ASP A 26 18.11 8.16 1.89
CA ASP A 26 19.00 7.49 0.95
C ASP A 26 20.20 8.38 0.62
N ILE A 27 21.30 8.16 1.37
CA ILE A 27 22.55 8.92 1.24
C ILE A 27 23.16 8.78 -0.16
N ARG A 28 23.05 7.60 -0.79
CA ARG A 28 23.63 7.37 -2.12
C ARG A 28 22.86 8.16 -3.19
N SER A 29 21.55 8.14 -3.14
CA SER A 29 20.69 8.92 -4.03
C SER A 29 20.95 10.42 -3.84
N MET A 30 21.06 10.88 -2.59
CA MET A 30 21.37 12.26 -2.26
C MET A 30 22.70 12.72 -2.83
N ILE A 31 23.77 11.91 -2.71
CA ILE A 31 25.09 12.26 -3.23
C ILE A 31 25.07 12.30 -4.77
N ASN A 32 24.47 11.32 -5.43
CA ASN A 32 24.37 11.28 -6.88
C ASN A 32 23.60 12.50 -7.43
N SER A 33 22.50 12.86 -6.79
CA SER A 33 21.69 14.03 -7.18
C SER A 33 22.44 15.35 -6.92
N ALA A 34 23.19 15.43 -5.81
CA ALA A 34 24.06 16.59 -5.54
C ALA A 34 25.16 16.72 -6.58
N GLN A 35 25.79 15.63 -6.99
CA GLN A 35 26.82 15.61 -8.04
C GLN A 35 26.25 16.07 -9.39
N ALA A 36 25.06 15.60 -9.78
CA ALA A 36 24.38 16.02 -10.99
C ALA A 36 24.12 17.53 -10.99
N LEU A 37 23.68 18.10 -9.87
CA LEU A 37 23.45 19.54 -9.73
C LEU A 37 24.75 20.35 -9.83
N VAL A 38 25.88 19.85 -9.33
CA VAL A 38 27.19 20.52 -9.37
C VAL A 38 27.77 20.50 -10.78
N THR A 39 27.60 19.39 -11.50
CA THR A 39 28.09 19.25 -12.88
C THR A 39 27.28 20.00 -13.93
N GLY A 40 26.22 20.75 -13.51
CA GLY A 40 25.36 21.49 -14.41
C GLY A 40 24.45 20.60 -15.27
N PHE A 41 24.46 19.31 -15.00
CA PHE A 41 23.42 18.43 -15.47
C PHE A 41 22.18 18.78 -14.63
N GLU A 42 21.38 19.75 -15.10
CA GLU A 42 19.99 19.75 -14.66
C GLU A 42 19.48 18.38 -15.08
N PRO A 43 19.19 17.46 -14.15
CA PRO A 43 18.46 16.29 -14.53
C PRO A 43 17.22 16.86 -15.19
N ASN A 44 17.09 16.63 -16.51
CA ASN A 44 15.89 17.00 -17.23
C ASN A 44 14.76 16.59 -16.30
N THR A 45 14.06 17.59 -15.75
CA THR A 45 12.86 17.43 -14.97
C THR A 45 11.70 17.04 -15.90
N GLU A 46 12.02 16.37 -17.00
CA GLU A 46 11.13 15.42 -17.61
C GLU A 46 10.98 14.31 -16.58
N LYS A 47 10.10 14.66 -15.58
CA LYS A 47 9.46 13.67 -14.75
C LYS A 47 10.36 12.44 -14.51
N SER A 48 11.46 12.56 -13.75
CA SER A 48 11.77 11.45 -12.89
C SER A 48 10.43 11.23 -12.21
N PHE A 49 9.77 10.13 -12.56
CA PHE A 49 8.58 9.71 -11.86
C PHE A 49 9.03 9.62 -10.41
N GLU A 50 8.94 10.75 -9.69
CA GLU A 50 8.99 10.77 -8.24
C GLU A 50 8.09 9.62 -7.90
N SER A 51 8.64 8.61 -7.25
CA SER A 51 7.83 7.52 -6.74
C SER A 51 6.82 8.23 -5.87
N LEU A 52 5.62 8.45 -6.45
CA LEU A 52 4.54 9.14 -5.75
C LEU A 52 4.43 8.43 -4.42
N ASN A 53 4.55 9.17 -3.33
CA ASN A 53 4.30 8.62 -2.02
C ASN A 53 2.93 7.93 -2.09
N ILE A 54 2.79 6.78 -1.46
CA ILE A 54 1.54 5.99 -1.50
C ILE A 54 0.30 6.85 -1.22
N GLU A 55 0.43 7.78 -0.28
CA GLU A 55 -0.62 8.73 0.08
C GLU A 55 -0.99 9.66 -1.09
N ASP A 56 0.01 10.29 -1.68
CA ASP A 56 -0.21 11.22 -2.80
C ASP A 56 -0.77 10.49 -4.01
N GLY A 57 -0.27 9.30 -4.28
CA GLY A 57 -0.73 8.49 -5.41
C GLY A 57 -2.17 7.99 -5.25
N ILE A 58 -2.56 7.48 -4.09
CA ILE A 58 -3.94 7.06 -3.82
C ILE A 58 -4.89 8.26 -3.83
N ASN A 59 -4.49 9.39 -3.24
CA ASN A 59 -5.28 10.61 -3.29
C ASN A 59 -5.43 11.15 -4.71
N ALA A 60 -4.36 11.11 -5.53
CA ALA A 60 -4.41 11.50 -6.93
C ALA A 60 -5.34 10.57 -7.73
N PHE A 61 -5.31 9.26 -7.48
CA PHE A 61 -6.21 8.31 -8.11
C PHE A 61 -7.68 8.65 -7.85
N PHE A 62 -8.08 8.89 -6.60
CA PHE A 62 -9.46 9.23 -6.26
C PHE A 62 -9.89 10.63 -6.74
N LYS A 63 -8.95 11.54 -6.95
CA LYS A 63 -9.20 12.90 -7.46
C LYS A 63 -9.14 13.00 -8.98
N SER A 64 -8.76 11.95 -9.68
CA SER A 64 -8.62 11.94 -11.14
C SER A 64 -9.94 12.31 -11.82
N GLN A 65 -9.86 13.15 -12.86
CA GLN A 65 -11.04 13.60 -13.60
C GLN A 65 -11.45 12.63 -14.72
N SER A 66 -10.53 11.75 -15.12
CA SER A 66 -10.76 10.76 -16.16
C SER A 66 -10.15 9.41 -15.81
N LEU A 67 -10.72 8.36 -16.42
CA LEU A 67 -10.20 6.99 -16.26
C LEU A 67 -8.75 6.86 -16.73
N GLU A 68 -8.36 7.58 -17.80
CA GLU A 68 -6.99 7.57 -18.31
C GLU A 68 -6.00 8.21 -17.33
N GLU A 69 -6.41 9.32 -16.69
CA GLU A 69 -5.60 9.94 -15.65
C GLU A 69 -5.42 9.01 -14.44
N ALA A 70 -6.51 8.40 -13.96
CA ALA A 70 -6.47 7.41 -12.88
C ALA A 70 -5.57 6.22 -13.24
N ARG A 71 -5.62 5.76 -14.49
CA ARG A 71 -4.75 4.71 -15.02
C ARG A 71 -3.28 5.12 -14.94
N ILE A 72 -2.93 6.30 -15.47
CA ILE A 72 -1.54 6.79 -15.45
C ILE A 72 -1.03 6.88 -14.01
N VAL A 73 -1.81 7.43 -13.09
CA VAL A 73 -1.46 7.53 -11.68
C VAL A 73 -1.24 6.13 -11.08
N LEU A 74 -2.18 5.21 -11.29
CA LEU A 74 -2.11 3.86 -10.71
C LEU A 74 -0.88 3.07 -11.20
N PHE A 75 -0.56 3.15 -12.50
CA PHE A 75 0.58 2.48 -13.10
C PHE A 75 1.92 3.14 -12.75
N SER A 76 1.92 4.44 -12.40
CA SER A 76 3.11 5.14 -11.93
C SER A 76 3.46 4.82 -10.48
N LEU A 77 2.50 4.32 -9.68
CA LEU A 77 2.71 3.89 -8.31
C LEU A 77 3.56 2.62 -8.26
N ARG A 78 4.87 2.78 -8.06
CA ARG A 78 5.85 1.69 -7.94
C ARG A 78 5.98 1.25 -6.48
N ILE A 79 4.91 0.73 -5.91
CA ILE A 79 4.86 0.20 -4.55
C ILE A 79 4.56 -1.30 -4.59
N ASP A 80 4.84 -1.98 -3.47
CA ASP A 80 4.50 -3.39 -3.34
C ASP A 80 3.02 -3.64 -3.61
N PRO A 81 2.66 -4.65 -4.41
CA PRO A 81 1.26 -4.94 -4.76
C PRO A 81 0.36 -5.17 -3.56
N ARG A 82 0.88 -5.79 -2.49
CA ARG A 82 0.13 -6.02 -1.26
C ARG A 82 -0.13 -4.72 -0.51
N GLU A 83 0.86 -3.86 -0.48
CA GLU A 83 0.73 -2.53 0.13
C GLU A 83 -0.27 -1.67 -0.63
N LYS A 84 -0.26 -1.74 -1.97
CA LYS A 84 -1.25 -1.10 -2.86
C LYS A 84 -2.67 -1.56 -2.54
N ILE A 85 -2.92 -2.87 -2.46
CA ILE A 85 -4.23 -3.44 -2.10
C ILE A 85 -4.67 -2.96 -0.72
N ASN A 86 -3.78 -3.00 0.28
CA ASN A 86 -4.07 -2.56 1.63
C ASN A 86 -4.40 -1.07 1.72
N ALA A 87 -3.71 -0.23 0.95
CA ALA A 87 -3.97 1.20 0.90
C ALA A 87 -5.35 1.52 0.32
N PHE A 88 -5.73 0.88 -0.78
CA PHE A 88 -7.08 1.00 -1.33
C PHE A 88 -8.15 0.49 -0.36
N TYR A 89 -7.94 -0.66 0.25
CA TYR A 89 -8.85 -1.23 1.23
C TYR A 89 -9.08 -0.27 2.41
N SER A 90 -8.00 0.21 3.03
CA SER A 90 -8.09 1.16 4.15
C SER A 90 -8.84 2.43 3.77
N SER A 91 -8.52 2.98 2.60
CA SER A 91 -9.13 4.21 2.10
C SER A 91 -10.63 4.07 1.85
N ILE A 92 -11.07 2.92 1.33
CA ILE A 92 -12.48 2.65 1.06
C ILE A 92 -13.26 2.37 2.33
N VAL A 93 -12.73 1.55 3.24
CA VAL A 93 -13.42 1.20 4.49
C VAL A 93 -13.60 2.41 5.42
N THR A 94 -12.66 3.35 5.39
CA THR A 94 -12.75 4.58 6.20
C THR A 94 -13.52 5.71 5.51
N SER A 95 -13.88 5.54 4.24
CA SER A 95 -14.64 6.54 3.49
C SER A 95 -16.15 6.44 3.79
N ASN A 96 -16.84 7.59 3.75
CA ASN A 96 -18.30 7.66 3.89
C ASN A 96 -19.01 7.33 2.56
N LEU A 97 -18.70 6.16 1.97
CA LEU A 97 -19.36 5.71 0.76
C LEU A 97 -20.73 5.09 1.08
N PRO A 98 -21.72 5.26 0.20
CA PRO A 98 -22.98 4.50 0.28
C PRO A 98 -22.72 2.99 0.29
N SER A 99 -23.56 2.24 1.00
CA SER A 99 -23.39 0.79 1.20
C SER A 99 -23.20 0.02 -0.11
N ASP A 100 -23.96 0.36 -1.14
CA ASP A 100 -23.90 -0.31 -2.45
C ASP A 100 -22.55 -0.08 -3.15
N LYS A 101 -22.02 1.16 -3.07
CA LYS A 101 -20.71 1.51 -3.64
C LYS A 101 -19.60 0.86 -2.86
N MET A 102 -19.69 0.87 -1.54
CA MET A 102 -18.72 0.20 -0.67
C MET A 102 -18.67 -1.30 -0.94
N SER A 103 -19.83 -1.96 -1.08
CA SER A 103 -19.91 -3.38 -1.40
C SER A 103 -19.24 -3.72 -2.73
N LYS A 104 -19.50 -2.95 -3.79
CA LYS A 104 -18.84 -3.13 -5.08
C LYS A 104 -17.34 -2.91 -5.01
N ALA A 105 -16.90 -1.87 -4.30
CA ALA A 105 -15.48 -1.58 -4.14
C ALA A 105 -14.76 -2.70 -3.37
N LEU A 106 -15.36 -3.22 -2.30
CA LEU A 106 -14.81 -4.34 -1.54
C LEU A 106 -14.77 -5.63 -2.36
N GLU A 107 -15.73 -5.87 -3.24
CA GLU A 107 -15.71 -6.99 -4.17
C GLU A 107 -14.52 -6.90 -5.14
N ILE A 108 -14.24 -5.70 -5.68
CA ILE A 108 -13.08 -5.47 -6.56
C ILE A 108 -11.77 -5.72 -5.80
N ILE A 109 -11.65 -5.19 -4.59
CA ILE A 109 -10.47 -5.40 -3.75
C ILE A 109 -10.28 -6.88 -3.43
N SER A 110 -11.35 -7.59 -3.10
CA SER A 110 -11.30 -9.03 -2.85
C SER A 110 -10.80 -9.81 -4.07
N LYS A 111 -11.22 -9.43 -5.29
CA LYS A 111 -10.70 -10.03 -6.53
C LYS A 111 -9.21 -9.76 -6.71
N ALA A 112 -8.75 -8.54 -6.39
CA ALA A 112 -7.34 -8.18 -6.45
C ALA A 112 -6.50 -8.99 -5.44
N ASP A 113 -6.97 -9.14 -4.21
CA ASP A 113 -6.31 -9.91 -3.16
C ASP A 113 -6.25 -11.40 -3.50
N MET A 114 -7.35 -11.98 -4.01
CA MET A 114 -7.37 -13.36 -4.51
C MET A 114 -6.36 -13.58 -5.64
N LEU A 115 -6.27 -12.65 -6.60
CA LEU A 115 -5.29 -12.74 -7.69
C LEU A 115 -3.87 -12.69 -7.11
N TYR A 116 -3.59 -11.77 -6.20
CA TYR A 116 -2.30 -11.67 -5.54
C TYR A 116 -1.95 -12.96 -4.76
N GLY A 117 -2.88 -13.49 -3.99
CA GLY A 117 -2.71 -14.77 -3.29
C GLY A 117 -2.40 -15.92 -4.25
N LYS A 118 -3.05 -15.96 -5.43
CA LYS A 118 -2.76 -16.94 -6.48
C LYS A 118 -1.35 -16.76 -7.05
N ILE A 119 -0.92 -15.51 -7.28
CA ILE A 119 0.44 -15.20 -7.76
C ILE A 119 1.48 -15.70 -6.75
N MET A 120 1.28 -15.40 -5.47
CA MET A 120 2.18 -15.84 -4.40
C MET A 120 2.29 -17.36 -4.32
N LYS A 121 1.17 -18.07 -4.50
CA LYS A 121 1.12 -19.54 -4.45
C LYS A 121 1.76 -20.19 -5.70
N THR A 122 1.51 -19.64 -6.88
CA THR A 122 1.95 -20.24 -8.16
C THR A 122 3.27 -19.67 -8.67
N GLN A 123 3.78 -18.59 -8.05
CA GLN A 123 4.96 -17.83 -8.48
C GLN A 123 4.87 -17.30 -9.92
N ASN A 124 3.65 -17.15 -10.45
CA ASN A 124 3.42 -16.64 -11.79
C ASN A 124 3.32 -15.10 -11.79
N TRP A 125 4.47 -14.45 -11.71
CA TRP A 125 4.61 -13.00 -11.64
C TRP A 125 4.06 -12.25 -12.86
N ARG A 126 3.87 -12.93 -14.01
CA ARG A 126 3.28 -12.32 -15.21
C ARG A 126 1.85 -11.83 -14.96
N LEU A 127 1.16 -12.38 -13.97
CA LEU A 127 -0.21 -11.99 -13.62
C LEU A 127 -0.29 -10.64 -12.90
N LEU A 128 0.83 -10.10 -12.38
CA LEU A 128 0.84 -8.80 -11.70
C LEU A 128 0.30 -7.66 -12.58
N ARG A 129 0.53 -7.73 -13.88
CA ARG A 129 0.00 -6.73 -14.83
C ARG A 129 -1.52 -6.58 -14.81
N TYR A 130 -2.23 -7.64 -14.41
CA TYR A 130 -3.70 -7.63 -14.32
C TYR A 130 -4.20 -7.06 -13.00
N LEU A 131 -3.36 -7.02 -11.97
CA LEU A 131 -3.73 -6.50 -10.65
C LEU A 131 -4.10 -5.02 -10.73
N ASP A 132 -3.28 -4.21 -11.39
CA ASP A 132 -3.56 -2.79 -11.59
C ASP A 132 -4.82 -2.57 -12.45
N SER A 133 -5.09 -3.46 -13.43
CA SER A 133 -6.32 -3.38 -14.22
C SER A 133 -7.57 -3.68 -13.37
N ILE A 134 -7.47 -4.60 -12.40
CA ILE A 134 -8.57 -4.87 -11.46
C ILE A 134 -8.75 -3.66 -10.53
N LEU A 135 -7.66 -3.13 -9.95
CA LEU A 135 -7.73 -1.97 -9.07
C LEU A 135 -8.24 -0.71 -9.80
N LEU A 136 -7.96 -0.58 -11.10
CA LEU A 136 -8.50 0.51 -11.91
C LEU A 136 -10.04 0.52 -11.96
N SER A 137 -10.68 -0.65 -11.78
CA SER A 137 -12.15 -0.74 -11.70
C SER A 137 -12.73 -0.09 -10.43
N LEU A 138 -11.89 0.30 -9.47
CA LEU A 138 -12.29 1.13 -8.32
C LEU A 138 -12.50 2.60 -8.68
N TYR A 139 -12.05 3.01 -9.87
CA TYR A 139 -12.22 4.38 -10.30
C TYR A 139 -13.69 4.75 -10.39
N GLU A 140 -14.07 5.79 -9.70
CA GLU A 140 -15.37 6.44 -9.77
C GLU A 140 -15.15 7.95 -9.81
N LYS A 141 -15.76 8.59 -10.82
CA LYS A 141 -15.69 10.04 -10.94
C LYS A 141 -16.32 10.68 -9.69
N ASP A 142 -15.66 11.71 -9.16
CA ASP A 142 -16.11 12.44 -7.96
C ASP A 142 -16.19 11.56 -6.70
N SER A 143 -15.30 10.58 -6.58
CA SER A 143 -15.20 9.77 -5.37
C SER A 143 -14.80 10.63 -4.17
N SER A 144 -15.50 10.46 -3.04
CA SER A 144 -15.17 11.10 -1.75
C SER A 144 -14.09 10.36 -0.97
N ALA A 145 -13.60 9.22 -1.49
CA ALA A 145 -12.59 8.43 -0.83
C ALA A 145 -11.23 9.17 -0.80
N ARG A 146 -10.51 9.02 0.30
CA ARG A 146 -9.17 9.60 0.51
C ARG A 146 -8.27 8.55 1.13
N TYR A 147 -6.98 8.70 0.89
CA TYR A 147 -6.00 7.84 1.55
C TYR A 147 -6.15 7.93 3.08
N THR A 148 -6.15 6.78 3.70
CA THR A 148 -6.12 6.65 5.15
C THR A 148 -5.19 5.50 5.52
N GLN A 149 -4.15 5.82 6.27
CA GLN A 149 -3.27 4.82 6.84
C GLN A 149 -3.93 4.21 8.08
N TYR A 150 -5.04 3.49 7.87
CA TYR A 150 -5.72 2.81 8.96
C TYR A 150 -5.18 1.39 9.06
N ASN A 151 -4.46 1.12 10.13
CA ASN A 151 -3.94 -0.22 10.38
C ASN A 151 -5.03 -1.09 11.02
N LEU A 152 -6.06 -1.44 10.21
CA LEU A 152 -7.17 -2.31 10.60
C LEU A 152 -6.69 -3.68 11.11
N SER A 153 -5.51 -4.11 10.69
CA SER A 153 -5.00 -5.43 11.03
C SER A 153 -4.63 -5.56 12.51
N TRP A 154 -4.11 -4.51 13.15
CA TRP A 154 -3.67 -4.58 14.53
C TRP A 154 -4.79 -4.78 15.57
N PRO A 155 -5.85 -3.96 15.59
CA PRO A 155 -6.99 -4.19 16.50
C PRO A 155 -7.67 -5.53 16.25
N LEU A 156 -7.85 -5.89 14.97
CA LEU A 156 -8.46 -7.16 14.58
C LEU A 156 -7.60 -8.35 14.99
N LEU A 157 -6.29 -8.32 14.72
CA LEU A 157 -5.35 -9.36 15.13
C LEU A 157 -5.27 -9.50 16.64
N ASN A 158 -5.27 -8.40 17.38
CA ASN A 158 -5.30 -8.44 18.83
C ASN A 158 -6.59 -9.08 19.33
N ARG A 159 -7.74 -8.66 18.80
CA ARG A 159 -9.02 -9.27 19.13
C ARG A 159 -9.04 -10.77 18.83
N LEU A 160 -8.61 -11.17 17.63
CA LEU A 160 -8.51 -12.59 17.25
C LEU A 160 -7.55 -13.38 18.13
N ARG A 161 -6.43 -12.79 18.57
CA ARG A 161 -5.52 -13.43 19.52
C ARG A 161 -6.17 -13.66 20.89
N TRP A 162 -6.87 -12.66 21.41
CA TRP A 162 -7.57 -12.77 22.69
C TRP A 162 -8.72 -13.78 22.64
N ASP A 163 -9.54 -13.71 21.61
CA ASP A 163 -10.67 -14.63 21.42
C ASP A 163 -10.15 -16.05 21.10
N GLY A 164 -9.13 -16.18 20.29
CA GLY A 164 -8.46 -17.44 20.00
C GLY A 164 -7.83 -18.09 21.23
N ALA A 165 -7.25 -17.31 22.14
CA ALA A 165 -6.72 -17.81 23.40
C ALA A 165 -7.85 -18.34 24.30
N LYS A 166 -8.98 -17.66 24.38
CA LYS A 166 -10.17 -18.11 25.11
C LYS A 166 -10.75 -19.41 24.52
N ILE A 167 -10.92 -19.44 23.18
CA ILE A 167 -11.39 -20.64 22.47
C ILE A 167 -10.45 -21.81 22.72
N LYS A 168 -9.15 -21.59 22.65
CA LYS A 168 -8.15 -22.64 22.91
C LYS A 168 -8.21 -23.14 24.34
N ALA A 169 -8.41 -22.27 25.34
CA ALA A 169 -8.57 -22.66 26.73
C ALA A 169 -9.83 -23.53 26.93
N ILE A 170 -10.95 -23.13 26.34
CA ILE A 170 -12.22 -23.87 26.37
C ILE A 170 -12.06 -25.21 25.63
N ALA A 171 -11.45 -25.19 24.44
CA ALA A 171 -11.20 -26.40 23.68
C ALA A 171 -10.34 -27.42 24.44
N ASN A 172 -9.29 -26.98 25.13
CA ASN A 172 -8.44 -27.89 25.93
C ASN A 172 -9.23 -28.56 27.06
N THR A 173 -10.18 -27.85 27.67
CA THR A 173 -10.93 -28.39 28.82
C THR A 173 -12.07 -29.33 28.40
N LEU A 174 -12.69 -29.05 27.24
CA LEU A 174 -13.87 -29.79 26.80
C LEU A 174 -13.56 -30.89 25.79
N SER A 175 -12.51 -30.77 24.99
CA SER A 175 -12.12 -31.76 23.99
C SER A 175 -11.78 -33.12 24.62
N GLU A 176 -11.11 -33.11 25.78
CA GLU A 176 -10.84 -34.34 26.54
C GLU A 176 -12.12 -35.05 26.97
N LYS A 177 -13.10 -34.26 27.45
CA LYS A 177 -14.40 -34.81 27.89
C LYS A 177 -15.24 -35.35 26.73
N LEU A 178 -15.09 -34.77 25.56
CA LEU A 178 -15.83 -35.12 24.36
C LEU A 178 -15.09 -36.12 23.44
N HIS A 179 -13.87 -36.50 23.82
CA HIS A 179 -12.99 -37.40 23.04
C HIS A 179 -12.79 -36.92 21.58
N VAL A 180 -12.66 -35.61 21.38
CA VAL A 180 -12.42 -35.00 20.07
C VAL A 180 -11.12 -34.18 20.09
N SER A 181 -10.54 -33.91 18.92
CA SER A 181 -9.37 -33.06 18.86
C SER A 181 -9.73 -31.60 19.12
N ASN A 182 -8.80 -30.80 19.66
CA ASN A 182 -9.00 -29.37 19.90
C ASN A 182 -9.37 -28.62 18.60
N SER A 183 -8.78 -29.00 17.47
CA SER A 183 -9.08 -28.40 16.17
C SER A 183 -10.51 -28.73 15.72
N THR A 184 -10.93 -29.99 15.85
CA THR A 184 -12.30 -30.43 15.53
C THR A 184 -13.29 -29.71 16.43
N PHE A 185 -13.02 -29.65 17.74
CA PHE A 185 -13.88 -28.93 18.67
C PHE A 185 -14.03 -27.45 18.28
N ALA A 186 -12.92 -26.74 18.00
CA ALA A 186 -12.95 -25.34 17.62
C ALA A 186 -13.72 -25.10 16.30
N THR A 187 -13.59 -26.00 15.32
CA THR A 187 -14.24 -25.84 14.01
C THR A 187 -15.74 -26.05 14.07
N PHE A 188 -16.23 -27.02 14.88
CA PHE A 188 -17.65 -27.35 14.92
C PHE A 188 -18.46 -26.58 15.95
N PHE A 189 -17.84 -26.17 17.06
CA PHE A 189 -18.58 -25.51 18.16
C PHE A 189 -18.36 -23.99 18.21
N PHE A 190 -17.39 -23.46 17.48
CA PHE A 190 -17.10 -22.02 17.36
C PHE A 190 -16.93 -21.65 15.89
N PRO A 191 -17.96 -21.74 15.07
CA PRO A 191 -17.93 -21.32 13.66
C PRO A 191 -17.77 -19.79 13.49
#